data_1f0a3c4b80f9d35cebb8c32ede7c35fb
#
_entry.id   1f0a3c4b80f9d35cebb8c32ede7c35fb
#
_cell.length_a   1.000
_cell.length_b   1.000
_cell.length_c   1.000
_cell.angle_alpha   90.00
_cell.angle_beta   90.00
_cell.angle_gamma   90.00
#
_symmetry.space_group_name_H-M   'P 1'
#
loop_
_entity.id
_entity.type
_entity.pdbx_description
1 polymer ?
#
loop_
_entity_poly.entity_id
_entity_poly.type
_entity_poly.pdbx_seq_one_letter_code
_entity_poly.pdbx_strand_id
1 'polypeptide(L)'
;MSPLTRSPFQTMNSKHTFPLLALALAVSSPLSAEEPVFESELFETGTLIYTDDFDGEMNRDFWGAPKGKSIEDGHLVVNPQFKNAEEAMEKLNRDHHLGLEPVAHLNKIPEQFVCHLRYQFEKPGLTPGRPSFQIGHHMISLGIAAEGGHRVRLPNGTIFTEEDSEMALNEWIDLIIEYKEGTLVISVNGDSATYEDEGVTIINEKDKHGPRFTFKGGEGCRILFDSVRLWDCTE
;
A
#
# COMPACT_ATOMS: atom_id res chain seq x y z
N MET A 1 -17.40 56.52 -60.15
CA MET A 1 -16.87 56.46 -61.50
C MET A 1 -15.60 55.63 -61.50
N SER A 2 -15.69 54.57 -62.29
CA SER A 2 -14.54 53.64 -62.57
C SER A 2 -13.33 54.32 -63.21
N PRO A 3 -12.20 53.64 -63.39
CA PRO A 3 -12.15 52.33 -63.98
C PRO A 3 -11.11 51.31 -63.46
N LEU A 4 -11.40 50.07 -63.78
CA LEU A 4 -10.60 48.87 -63.98
C LEU A 4 -9.23 49.07 -64.63
N THR A 5 -8.21 48.28 -64.15
CA THR A 5 -7.17 47.76 -64.98
C THR A 5 -6.82 46.31 -64.67
N ARG A 6 -6.76 45.52 -65.70
CA ARG A 6 -6.49 44.08 -65.75
C ARG A 6 -5.00 43.79 -65.79
N SER A 7 -4.64 42.63 -65.20
CA SER A 7 -3.80 41.55 -65.77
C SER A 7 -2.27 41.61 -65.63
N PRO A 8 -1.49 40.58 -65.98
CA PRO A 8 -1.83 39.28 -66.55
C PRO A 8 -1.22 38.04 -65.78
N PHE A 9 -1.67 36.89 -66.20
CA PHE A 9 -1.21 35.53 -65.87
C PHE A 9 0.31 35.33 -65.99
N GLN A 10 0.91 34.69 -64.95
CA GLN A 10 2.15 33.97 -65.08
C GLN A 10 1.97 32.56 -64.60
N THR A 11 2.10 31.61 -65.51
CA THR A 11 2.18 30.17 -65.25
C THR A 11 3.58 29.86 -64.68
N MET A 12 3.63 29.30 -63.46
CA MET A 12 4.85 28.70 -62.95
C MET A 12 4.61 27.19 -62.76
N ASN A 13 5.34 26.40 -63.55
CA ASN A 13 5.53 24.98 -63.36
C ASN A 13 6.25 24.70 -62.07
N SER A 14 5.58 24.09 -61.07
CA SER A 14 6.21 23.58 -59.87
C SER A 14 6.34 22.06 -59.95
N LYS A 15 7.58 21.60 -60.05
CA LYS A 15 7.91 20.18 -59.91
C LYS A 15 7.75 19.79 -58.44
N HIS A 16 6.76 18.96 -58.15
CA HIS A 16 6.58 18.39 -56.83
C HIS A 16 7.62 17.29 -56.59
N THR A 17 8.62 17.62 -55.79
CA THR A 17 9.51 16.63 -55.18
C THR A 17 8.86 16.22 -53.83
N PHE A 18 8.38 14.97 -53.73
CA PHE A 18 7.93 14.40 -52.50
C PHE A 18 9.13 14.06 -51.59
N PRO A 19 9.22 14.55 -50.36
CA PRO A 19 10.20 14.02 -49.42
C PRO A 19 9.68 12.66 -48.89
N LEU A 20 10.58 11.66 -49.02
CA LEU A 20 10.40 10.36 -48.37
C LEU A 20 10.45 10.59 -46.85
N LEU A 21 9.29 10.47 -46.19
CA LEU A 21 9.19 10.50 -44.74
C LEU A 21 9.69 9.15 -44.19
N ALA A 22 10.94 9.10 -43.75
CA ALA A 22 11.44 7.92 -43.02
C ALA A 22 10.76 7.83 -41.66
N LEU A 23 9.84 6.89 -41.52
CA LEU A 23 9.20 6.54 -40.27
C LEU A 23 10.22 5.82 -39.38
N ALA A 24 10.87 6.54 -38.48
CA ALA A 24 11.72 5.95 -37.45
C ALA A 24 10.80 5.25 -36.43
N LEU A 25 10.71 3.92 -36.51
CA LEU A 25 10.18 3.09 -35.46
C LEU A 25 11.06 3.21 -34.22
N ALA A 26 10.70 4.05 -33.29
CA ALA A 26 11.28 4.05 -31.95
C ALA A 26 10.89 2.73 -31.28
N VAL A 27 11.80 1.78 -31.25
CA VAL A 27 11.69 0.59 -30.39
C VAL A 27 11.89 1.10 -28.97
N SER A 28 10.80 1.34 -28.26
CA SER A 28 10.84 1.55 -26.82
C SER A 28 11.26 0.23 -26.19
N SER A 29 12.52 0.12 -25.80
CA SER A 29 12.95 -0.96 -24.89
C SER A 29 12.09 -0.86 -23.64
N PRO A 30 11.54 -1.97 -23.11
CA PRO A 30 10.90 -1.94 -21.82
C PRO A 30 11.94 -1.42 -20.81
N LEU A 31 11.60 -0.34 -20.09
CA LEU A 31 12.39 0.07 -18.92
C LEU A 31 12.40 -1.15 -18.01
N SER A 32 13.56 -1.75 -17.81
CA SER A 32 13.74 -2.71 -16.74
C SER A 32 13.43 -1.95 -15.45
N ALA A 33 12.40 -2.36 -14.74
CA ALA A 33 12.17 -1.82 -13.41
C ALA A 33 13.44 -2.07 -12.59
N GLU A 34 14.02 -1.01 -12.03
CA GLU A 34 15.15 -1.16 -11.12
C GLU A 34 14.72 -2.05 -9.97
N GLU A 35 15.58 -3.02 -9.61
CA GLU A 35 15.30 -3.85 -8.43
C GLU A 35 15.20 -2.94 -7.19
N PRO A 36 14.21 -3.17 -6.30
CA PRO A 36 14.07 -2.37 -5.10
C PRO A 36 15.34 -2.42 -4.25
N VAL A 37 15.83 -1.25 -3.86
CA VAL A 37 17.01 -1.16 -2.99
C VAL A 37 16.62 -1.66 -1.60
N PHE A 38 17.46 -2.56 -1.05
CA PHE A 38 17.32 -3.01 0.33
C PHE A 38 17.89 -1.95 1.27
N GLU A 39 17.05 -1.41 2.14
CA GLU A 39 17.43 -0.45 3.19
C GLU A 39 16.93 -0.97 4.53
N SER A 40 17.80 -1.03 5.55
CA SER A 40 17.46 -1.55 6.87
C SER A 40 18.38 -1.00 7.95
N GLU A 41 17.83 -0.78 9.14
CA GLU A 41 18.58 -0.45 10.36
C GLU A 41 19.03 -1.70 11.13
N LEU A 42 18.29 -2.81 11.02
CA LEU A 42 18.56 -4.05 11.78
C LEU A 42 19.34 -5.10 11.01
N PHE A 43 19.36 -5.03 9.68
CA PHE A 43 19.92 -6.10 8.84
C PHE A 43 20.86 -5.55 7.77
N GLU A 44 21.95 -6.27 7.53
CA GLU A 44 22.88 -5.93 6.44
C GLU A 44 22.37 -6.41 5.07
N THR A 45 21.59 -7.50 5.05
CA THR A 45 21.08 -8.12 3.82
C THR A 45 19.70 -8.74 4.06
N GLY A 46 18.92 -8.87 2.97
CA GLY A 46 17.66 -9.58 2.97
C GLY A 46 17.36 -10.16 1.58
N THR A 47 16.63 -11.25 1.52
CA THR A 47 16.16 -11.84 0.27
C THR A 47 14.78 -11.29 -0.05
N LEU A 48 14.63 -10.55 -1.17
CA LEU A 48 13.33 -10.05 -1.63
C LEU A 48 12.42 -11.24 -1.98
N ILE A 49 11.35 -11.44 -1.21
CA ILE A 49 10.41 -12.53 -1.40
C ILE A 49 9.07 -12.09 -2.01
N TYR A 50 8.77 -10.80 -1.92
CA TYR A 50 7.56 -10.24 -2.52
C TYR A 50 7.75 -8.78 -2.88
N THR A 51 7.28 -8.40 -4.07
CA THR A 51 7.16 -7.02 -4.54
C THR A 51 5.89 -6.89 -5.37
N ASP A 52 5.16 -5.80 -5.19
CA ASP A 52 3.96 -5.48 -5.96
C ASP A 52 3.75 -3.95 -5.98
N ASP A 53 3.51 -3.42 -7.16
CA ASP A 53 3.12 -2.03 -7.41
C ASP A 53 1.67 -1.94 -7.92
N PHE A 54 0.96 -3.07 -7.85
CA PHE A 54 -0.46 -3.21 -8.21
C PHE A 54 -0.84 -2.78 -9.64
N ASP A 55 0.13 -2.81 -10.56
CA ASP A 55 -0.10 -2.55 -11.99
C ASP A 55 -0.78 -3.72 -12.72
N GLY A 56 -0.90 -4.86 -12.05
CA GLY A 56 -1.42 -6.11 -12.60
C GLY A 56 -2.55 -6.73 -11.78
N GLU A 57 -2.63 -8.05 -11.81
CA GLU A 57 -3.60 -8.80 -11.00
C GLU A 57 -3.07 -8.96 -9.57
N MET A 58 -3.99 -8.85 -8.59
CA MET A 58 -3.67 -9.07 -7.17
C MET A 58 -3.08 -10.46 -6.92
N ASN A 59 -1.95 -10.51 -6.27
CA ASN A 59 -1.31 -11.77 -5.86
C ASN A 59 -2.08 -12.42 -4.70
N ARG A 60 -2.85 -13.45 -5.01
CA ARG A 60 -3.71 -14.14 -4.03
C ARG A 60 -2.95 -14.94 -2.98
N ASP A 61 -1.73 -15.31 -3.25
CA ASP A 61 -0.88 -16.03 -2.29
C ASP A 61 -0.51 -15.16 -1.09
N PHE A 62 -0.30 -13.87 -1.34
CA PHE A 62 0.00 -12.89 -0.31
C PHE A 62 -1.27 -12.20 0.22
N TRP A 63 -2.19 -11.80 -0.65
CA TRP A 63 -3.38 -11.02 -0.26
C TRP A 63 -4.64 -11.86 -0.01
N GLY A 64 -4.58 -13.18 -0.27
CA GLY A 64 -5.71 -14.09 -0.06
C GLY A 64 -6.85 -13.89 -1.05
N ALA A 65 -8.06 -14.21 -0.63
CA ALA A 65 -9.24 -14.13 -1.49
C ALA A 65 -9.58 -12.69 -1.91
N PRO A 66 -10.10 -12.47 -3.14
CA PRO A 66 -10.39 -11.14 -3.66
C PRO A 66 -11.63 -10.47 -3.05
N LYS A 67 -12.26 -11.08 -2.05
CA LYS A 67 -13.47 -10.57 -1.42
C LYS A 67 -13.24 -9.18 -0.81
N GLY A 68 -13.96 -8.17 -1.30
CA GLY A 68 -13.79 -6.78 -0.88
C GLY A 68 -12.49 -6.12 -1.39
N LYS A 69 -11.78 -6.75 -2.33
CA LYS A 69 -10.52 -6.26 -2.86
C LYS A 69 -10.59 -6.16 -4.37
N SER A 70 -10.05 -5.09 -4.93
CA SER A 70 -9.93 -4.82 -6.37
C SER A 70 -8.64 -4.07 -6.66
N ILE A 71 -8.16 -4.16 -7.90
CA ILE A 71 -7.13 -3.24 -8.40
C ILE A 71 -7.87 -2.11 -9.10
N GLU A 72 -7.61 -0.88 -8.67
CA GLU A 72 -8.22 0.35 -9.19
C GLU A 72 -7.14 1.41 -9.34
N ASP A 73 -6.94 1.93 -10.55
CA ASP A 73 -5.98 3.01 -10.85
C ASP A 73 -4.54 2.72 -10.35
N GLY A 74 -4.06 1.48 -10.46
CA GLY A 74 -2.74 1.07 -10.02
C GLY A 74 -2.62 0.89 -8.50
N HIS A 75 -3.72 0.75 -7.77
CA HIS A 75 -3.72 0.51 -6.32
C HIS A 75 -4.53 -0.72 -5.96
N LEU A 76 -4.10 -1.45 -4.93
CA LEU A 76 -4.96 -2.43 -4.29
C LEU A 76 -5.93 -1.70 -3.36
N VAL A 77 -7.21 -1.70 -3.72
CA VAL A 77 -8.30 -1.08 -2.95
C VAL A 77 -9.04 -2.14 -2.15
N VAL A 78 -9.19 -1.89 -0.85
CA VAL A 78 -9.91 -2.77 0.07
C VAL A 78 -11.15 -2.04 0.60
N ASN A 79 -12.31 -2.58 0.29
CA ASN A 79 -13.60 -2.03 0.65
C ASN A 79 -14.30 -2.87 1.73
N PRO A 80 -15.23 -2.29 2.50
CA PRO A 80 -16.16 -3.06 3.30
C PRO A 80 -16.91 -4.09 2.44
N GLN A 81 -17.17 -5.27 3.00
CA GLN A 81 -17.89 -6.33 2.28
C GLN A 81 -19.39 -6.10 2.23
N PHE A 82 -19.93 -5.37 3.21
CA PHE A 82 -21.35 -5.06 3.36
C PHE A 82 -21.53 -3.56 3.53
N LYS A 83 -22.66 -3.05 3.06
CA LYS A 83 -22.99 -1.63 3.10
C LYS A 83 -23.46 -1.17 4.48
N ASN A 84 -24.07 -2.07 5.24
CA ASN A 84 -24.62 -1.79 6.56
C ASN A 84 -24.78 -3.07 7.38
N ALA A 85 -25.12 -2.91 8.66
CA ALA A 85 -25.28 -4.01 9.61
C ALA A 85 -26.44 -4.97 9.22
N GLU A 86 -27.50 -4.46 8.60
CA GLU A 86 -28.64 -5.28 8.19
C GLU A 86 -28.23 -6.29 7.12
N GLU A 87 -27.50 -5.82 6.09
CA GLU A 87 -26.96 -6.70 5.05
C GLU A 87 -25.95 -7.71 5.63
N ALA A 88 -25.09 -7.28 6.56
CA ALA A 88 -24.15 -8.16 7.22
C ALA A 88 -24.86 -9.26 8.03
N MET A 89 -25.89 -8.90 8.79
CA MET A 89 -26.70 -9.86 9.55
C MET A 89 -27.43 -10.84 8.64
N GLU A 90 -28.05 -10.36 7.56
CA GLU A 90 -28.73 -11.22 6.59
C GLU A 90 -27.78 -12.26 5.97
N LYS A 91 -26.57 -11.82 5.56
CA LYS A 91 -25.60 -12.67 4.87
C LYS A 91 -24.83 -13.61 5.80
N LEU A 92 -24.48 -13.15 6.98
CA LEU A 92 -23.63 -13.90 7.92
C LEU A 92 -24.44 -14.66 8.96
N ASN A 93 -25.73 -14.35 9.11
CA ASN A 93 -26.60 -14.86 10.18
C ASN A 93 -26.02 -14.62 11.57
N ARG A 94 -25.29 -13.53 11.76
CA ARG A 94 -24.70 -13.09 13.03
C ARG A 94 -24.33 -11.62 12.93
N ASP A 95 -24.39 -10.93 14.06
CA ASP A 95 -23.81 -9.60 14.21
C ASP A 95 -22.28 -9.73 14.15
N HIS A 96 -21.67 -9.18 13.10
CA HIS A 96 -20.22 -9.26 12.93
C HIS A 96 -19.70 -8.03 12.23
N HIS A 97 -18.97 -7.20 12.96
CA HIS A 97 -18.36 -5.96 12.48
C HIS A 97 -17.35 -6.17 11.32
N LEU A 98 -16.74 -7.35 11.19
CA LEU A 98 -15.74 -7.66 10.16
C LEU A 98 -16.23 -7.48 8.71
N GLY A 99 -17.54 -7.43 8.50
CA GLY A 99 -18.08 -7.18 7.17
C GLY A 99 -18.32 -5.70 6.87
N LEU A 100 -18.35 -4.85 7.89
CA LEU A 100 -18.58 -3.41 7.80
C LEU A 100 -17.28 -2.61 7.77
N GLU A 101 -16.20 -3.22 8.23
CA GLU A 101 -14.87 -2.65 8.19
C GLU A 101 -14.07 -3.31 7.05
N PRO A 102 -13.31 -2.55 6.26
CA PRO A 102 -12.36 -3.14 5.31
C PRO A 102 -11.26 -3.85 6.09
N VAL A 103 -10.96 -5.09 5.70
CA VAL A 103 -9.87 -5.86 6.30
C VAL A 103 -9.02 -6.46 5.19
N ALA A 104 -7.73 -6.21 5.24
CA ALA A 104 -6.74 -6.85 4.39
C ALA A 104 -5.73 -7.64 5.25
N HIS A 105 -5.28 -8.75 4.70
CA HIS A 105 -4.17 -9.50 5.26
C HIS A 105 -3.06 -9.57 4.21
N LEU A 106 -1.83 -9.30 4.64
CA LEU A 106 -0.63 -9.67 3.91
C LEU A 106 -0.03 -10.89 4.62
N ASN A 107 -0.07 -12.02 3.94
CA ASN A 107 0.32 -13.33 4.48
C ASN A 107 1.80 -13.63 4.17
N LYS A 108 2.29 -14.74 4.71
CA LYS A 108 3.66 -15.24 4.46
C LYS A 108 4.75 -14.28 4.95
N ILE A 109 4.52 -13.63 6.09
CA ILE A 109 5.53 -12.79 6.71
C ILE A 109 6.58 -13.70 7.35
N PRO A 110 7.89 -13.51 7.05
CA PRO A 110 8.98 -14.28 7.68
C PRO A 110 9.09 -14.05 9.19
N GLU A 111 9.87 -14.87 9.85
CA GLU A 111 10.14 -14.72 11.29
C GLU A 111 11.03 -13.51 11.59
N GLN A 112 11.90 -13.12 10.65
CA GLN A 112 12.66 -11.88 10.67
C GLN A 112 12.54 -11.23 9.29
N PHE A 113 12.24 -9.95 9.24
CA PHE A 113 11.92 -9.32 7.97
C PHE A 113 12.16 -7.81 7.95
N VAL A 114 12.27 -7.29 6.74
CA VAL A 114 12.06 -5.88 6.40
C VAL A 114 10.87 -5.79 5.46
N CYS A 115 9.95 -4.87 5.73
CA CYS A 115 8.81 -4.63 4.88
C CYS A 115 8.61 -3.14 4.63
N HIS A 116 8.66 -2.73 3.36
CA HIS A 116 8.28 -1.40 2.94
C HIS A 116 6.86 -1.44 2.41
N LEU A 117 6.03 -0.54 2.88
CA LEU A 117 4.62 -0.40 2.51
C LEU A 117 4.32 1.07 2.23
N ARG A 118 3.65 1.32 1.10
CA ARG A 118 2.99 2.61 0.89
C ARG A 118 1.49 2.38 0.86
N TYR A 119 0.78 2.96 1.83
CA TYR A 119 -0.65 2.74 2.00
C TYR A 119 -1.37 3.97 2.53
N GLN A 120 -2.70 3.95 2.45
CA GLN A 120 -3.56 5.02 2.96
C GLN A 120 -4.82 4.41 3.59
N PHE A 121 -5.22 4.93 4.75
CA PHE A 121 -6.57 4.76 5.26
C PHE A 121 -7.43 5.94 4.80
N GLU A 122 -8.27 5.70 3.80
CA GLU A 122 -9.17 6.70 3.27
C GLU A 122 -10.53 6.62 3.96
N LYS A 123 -11.01 7.76 4.50
CA LYS A 123 -12.30 7.77 5.16
C LYS A 123 -12.88 9.17 5.35
N PRO A 124 -14.21 9.26 5.47
CA PRO A 124 -14.92 10.53 5.70
C PRO A 124 -14.88 11.05 7.14
N GLY A 125 -14.32 10.32 8.11
CA GLY A 125 -14.26 10.80 9.50
C GLY A 125 -13.79 9.73 10.49
N LEU A 126 -13.46 10.10 11.72
CA LEU A 126 -13.10 9.18 12.80
C LEU A 126 -14.37 8.57 13.41
N THR A 127 -14.50 7.24 13.35
CA THR A 127 -15.56 6.48 13.99
C THR A 127 -14.99 5.53 15.06
N PRO A 128 -15.80 5.00 15.97
CA PRO A 128 -15.36 3.91 16.83
C PRO A 128 -14.73 2.78 16.04
N GLY A 129 -13.62 2.20 16.52
CA GLY A 129 -12.83 1.26 15.75
C GLY A 129 -11.87 1.99 14.78
N ARG A 130 -10.96 2.79 15.34
CA ARG A 130 -9.94 3.52 14.57
C ARG A 130 -9.18 2.60 13.64
N PRO A 131 -8.77 3.09 12.45
CA PRO A 131 -7.88 2.35 11.60
C PRO A 131 -6.65 1.87 12.35
N SER A 132 -6.29 0.62 12.15
CA SER A 132 -5.13 0.00 12.78
C SER A 132 -4.45 -0.98 11.85
N PHE A 133 -3.16 -1.14 12.06
CA PHE A 133 -2.34 -2.13 11.42
C PHE A 133 -1.76 -3.07 12.49
N GLN A 134 -1.87 -4.36 12.28
CA GLN A 134 -1.33 -5.37 13.20
C GLN A 134 -0.15 -6.09 12.54
N ILE A 135 0.95 -6.16 13.27
CA ILE A 135 2.14 -6.93 12.92
C ILE A 135 2.06 -8.23 13.72
N GLY A 136 1.90 -9.36 13.02
CA GLY A 136 1.46 -10.60 13.64
C GLY A 136 -0.03 -10.54 14.03
N HIS A 137 -0.77 -11.60 13.81
CA HIS A 137 -2.21 -11.62 14.06
C HIS A 137 -2.54 -11.50 15.56
N HIS A 138 -3.14 -10.37 15.97
CA HIS A 138 -3.43 -10.00 17.36
C HIS A 138 -2.19 -9.79 18.25
N MET A 139 -1.03 -9.54 17.64
CA MET A 139 0.20 -9.28 18.37
C MET A 139 0.45 -7.78 18.50
N ILE A 140 1.40 -7.22 17.79
CA ILE A 140 1.72 -5.79 17.85
C ILE A 140 0.67 -5.01 17.07
N SER A 141 0.18 -3.90 17.63
CA SER A 141 -0.78 -3.03 16.94
C SER A 141 -0.19 -1.64 16.77
N LEU A 142 -0.11 -1.18 15.52
CA LEU A 142 0.23 0.18 15.13
C LEU A 142 -1.08 0.91 14.78
N GLY A 143 -1.32 2.02 15.41
CA GLY A 143 -2.51 2.84 15.20
C GLY A 143 -2.21 4.32 15.17
N ILE A 144 -3.06 5.08 14.49
CA ILE A 144 -3.01 6.55 14.50
C ILE A 144 -3.45 7.04 15.88
N ALA A 145 -2.64 7.86 16.53
CA ALA A 145 -2.96 8.46 17.82
C ALA A 145 -4.05 9.54 17.68
N ALA A 146 -4.80 9.80 18.74
CA ALA A 146 -5.89 10.78 18.70
C ALA A 146 -5.39 12.20 18.57
N GLU A 147 -4.26 12.43 19.16
CA GLU A 147 -3.58 13.72 19.28
C GLU A 147 -2.67 14.02 18.07
N GLY A 148 -2.56 13.09 17.14
CA GLY A 148 -1.58 13.04 16.06
C GLY A 148 -0.50 12.01 16.36
N GLY A 149 0.33 11.68 15.35
CA GLY A 149 1.36 10.68 15.46
C GLY A 149 0.84 9.25 15.46
N HIS A 150 1.68 8.31 15.90
CA HIS A 150 1.31 6.90 15.95
C HIS A 150 1.50 6.30 17.36
N ARG A 151 0.84 5.17 17.55
CA ARG A 151 0.91 4.41 18.79
C ARG A 151 1.20 2.95 18.51
N VAL A 152 2.24 2.42 19.15
CA VAL A 152 2.57 1.00 19.13
C VAL A 152 2.11 0.36 20.43
N ARG A 153 1.31 -0.70 20.33
CA ARG A 153 0.85 -1.49 21.48
C ARG A 153 1.33 -2.91 21.34
N LEU A 154 2.05 -3.39 22.35
CA LEU A 154 2.57 -4.74 22.44
C LEU A 154 1.55 -5.73 23.04
N PRO A 155 1.72 -7.05 22.83
CA PRO A 155 0.84 -8.08 23.39
C PRO A 155 0.80 -8.12 24.92
N ASN A 156 1.89 -7.76 25.59
CA ASN A 156 1.98 -7.66 27.06
C ASN A 156 1.27 -6.42 27.62
N GLY A 157 0.76 -5.53 26.75
CA GLY A 157 0.03 -4.32 27.10
C GLY A 157 0.86 -3.05 27.16
N THR A 158 2.20 -3.14 26.97
CA THR A 158 3.08 -1.96 26.84
C THR A 158 2.62 -1.10 25.65
N ILE A 159 2.65 0.21 25.83
CA ILE A 159 2.24 1.19 24.80
C ILE A 159 3.33 2.24 24.68
N PHE A 160 3.78 2.44 23.46
CA PHE A 160 4.64 3.54 23.03
C PHE A 160 3.83 4.53 22.20
N THR A 161 4.14 5.82 22.30
CA THR A 161 3.47 6.88 21.52
C THR A 161 4.53 7.80 20.95
N GLU A 162 4.49 7.97 19.62
CA GLU A 162 5.34 8.89 18.88
C GLU A 162 4.44 10.04 18.39
N GLU A 163 4.43 11.14 19.15
CA GLU A 163 3.52 12.26 18.94
C GLU A 163 3.88 13.08 17.69
N ASP A 164 5.15 13.13 17.35
CA ASP A 164 5.70 13.93 16.26
C ASP A 164 5.63 13.20 14.89
N SER A 165 5.19 11.94 14.84
CA SER A 165 5.13 11.22 13.56
C SER A 165 3.97 11.70 12.69
N GLU A 166 4.20 11.74 11.38
CA GLU A 166 3.23 12.23 10.38
C GLU A 166 2.20 11.17 9.95
N MET A 167 1.83 10.24 10.81
CA MET A 167 0.83 9.24 10.48
C MET A 167 -0.58 9.82 10.56
N ALA A 168 -1.24 10.03 9.42
CA ALA A 168 -2.56 10.64 9.34
C ALA A 168 -3.56 9.87 8.46
N LEU A 169 -4.85 10.15 8.63
CA LEU A 169 -5.91 9.65 7.75
C LEU A 169 -5.96 10.48 6.46
N ASN A 170 -6.34 9.83 5.36
CA ASN A 170 -6.47 10.43 4.03
C ASN A 170 -5.12 10.90 3.45
N GLU A 171 -4.03 10.48 4.02
CA GLU A 171 -2.67 10.75 3.53
C GLU A 171 -1.95 9.44 3.24
N TRP A 172 -1.08 9.47 2.24
CA TRP A 172 -0.21 8.35 1.94
C TRP A 172 0.86 8.24 3.02
N ILE A 173 1.03 7.03 3.52
CA ILE A 173 2.00 6.69 4.55
C ILE A 173 3.04 5.79 3.93
N ASP A 174 4.28 6.25 3.89
CA ASP A 174 5.45 5.44 3.60
C ASP A 174 5.93 4.81 4.90
N LEU A 175 5.68 3.51 5.04
CA LEU A 175 5.94 2.75 6.26
C LEU A 175 7.02 1.70 6.02
N ILE A 176 8.09 1.76 6.79
CA ILE A 176 9.07 0.68 6.87
C ILE A 176 8.91 0.00 8.24
N ILE A 177 8.84 -1.32 8.21
CA ILE A 177 8.78 -2.15 9.41
C ILE A 177 9.92 -3.14 9.33
N GLU A 178 10.74 -3.16 10.36
CA GLU A 178 11.78 -4.16 10.54
C GLU A 178 11.53 -4.92 11.82
N TYR A 179 11.59 -6.21 11.75
CA TYR A 179 11.43 -7.05 12.92
C TYR A 179 12.56 -8.07 13.01
N LYS A 180 13.24 -8.03 14.12
CA LYS A 180 14.19 -9.02 14.61
C LYS A 180 13.74 -9.41 16.01
N GLU A 181 13.90 -10.66 16.41
CA GLU A 181 13.42 -11.14 17.71
C GLU A 181 13.74 -10.16 18.86
N GLY A 182 12.69 -9.71 19.55
CA GLY A 182 12.79 -8.72 20.65
C GLY A 182 12.95 -7.26 20.23
N THR A 183 13.15 -6.98 18.95
CA THR A 183 13.37 -5.61 18.44
C THR A 183 12.44 -5.33 17.26
N LEU A 184 11.82 -4.16 17.29
CA LEU A 184 10.96 -3.64 16.22
C LEU A 184 11.42 -2.24 15.85
N VAL A 185 11.67 -1.99 14.57
CA VAL A 185 11.86 -0.65 14.03
C VAL A 185 10.63 -0.29 13.20
N ILE A 186 10.12 0.91 13.40
CA ILE A 186 9.04 1.50 12.60
C ILE A 186 9.51 2.86 12.11
N SER A 187 9.56 3.02 10.79
CA SER A 187 9.79 4.31 10.15
C SER A 187 8.51 4.75 9.45
N VAL A 188 8.03 5.94 9.76
CA VAL A 188 6.85 6.58 9.16
C VAL A 188 7.32 7.82 8.42
N ASN A 189 7.14 7.85 7.09
CA ASN A 189 7.53 8.96 6.22
C ASN A 189 9.01 9.40 6.41
N GLY A 190 9.88 8.45 6.77
CA GLY A 190 11.30 8.68 6.99
C GLY A 190 11.71 8.93 8.46
N ASP A 191 10.76 9.14 9.36
CA ASP A 191 11.03 9.24 10.79
C ASP A 191 10.98 7.86 11.44
N SER A 192 12.08 7.44 12.07
CA SER A 192 12.29 6.09 12.58
C SER A 192 12.30 6.04 14.10
N ALA A 193 11.67 5.01 14.65
CA ALA A 193 11.69 4.70 16.09
C ALA A 193 11.95 3.21 16.33
N THR A 194 12.79 2.92 17.32
CA THR A 194 13.16 1.56 17.72
C THR A 194 12.49 1.19 19.04
N TYR A 195 11.88 0.02 19.08
CA TYR A 195 11.20 -0.53 20.24
C TYR A 195 11.87 -1.83 20.66
N GLU A 196 12.43 -1.84 21.87
CA GLU A 196 13.03 -3.00 22.50
C GLU A 196 12.26 -3.33 23.77
N ASP A 197 11.60 -4.49 23.82
CA ASP A 197 10.81 -4.95 24.97
C ASP A 197 10.62 -6.46 24.87
N GLU A 198 10.52 -7.16 26.00
CA GLU A 198 10.24 -8.60 26.02
C GLU A 198 8.89 -8.98 25.40
N GLY A 199 7.99 -8.01 25.25
CA GLY A 199 6.71 -8.17 24.58
C GLY A 199 6.76 -7.95 23.05
N VAL A 200 7.91 -7.60 22.48
CA VAL A 200 8.07 -7.45 21.02
C VAL A 200 8.15 -8.84 20.40
N THR A 201 7.00 -9.35 20.00
CA THR A 201 6.86 -10.64 19.29
C THR A 201 5.71 -10.59 18.29
N ILE A 202 5.92 -11.22 17.13
CA ILE A 202 4.92 -11.38 16.08
C ILE A 202 4.28 -12.77 16.09
N ILE A 203 4.82 -13.68 16.89
CA ILE A 203 4.38 -15.07 16.94
C ILE A 203 3.19 -15.20 17.87
N ASN A 204 2.07 -15.63 17.31
CA ASN A 204 0.89 -16.02 18.07
C ASN A 204 0.72 -17.53 18.00
N GLU A 205 1.08 -18.23 19.05
CA GLU A 205 1.00 -19.70 19.15
C GLU A 205 -0.41 -20.27 18.92
N LYS A 206 -1.45 -19.43 19.08
CA LYS A 206 -2.85 -19.81 18.86
C LYS A 206 -3.29 -19.63 17.42
N ASP A 207 -2.52 -18.90 16.61
CA ASP A 207 -2.84 -18.67 15.19
C ASP A 207 -2.22 -19.76 14.30
N LYS A 208 -3.10 -20.55 13.71
CA LYS A 208 -2.69 -21.65 12.80
C LYS A 208 -2.19 -21.16 11.43
N HIS A 209 -2.34 -19.86 11.13
CA HIS A 209 -2.00 -19.30 9.83
C HIS A 209 -0.60 -18.70 9.77
N GLY A 210 0.12 -18.69 10.88
CA GLY A 210 1.44 -18.07 11.01
C GLY A 210 1.39 -16.53 11.02
N PRO A 211 2.57 -15.89 11.08
CA PRO A 211 2.67 -14.43 11.08
C PRO A 211 2.07 -13.82 9.82
N ARG A 212 1.30 -12.78 9.99
CA ARG A 212 0.73 -11.99 8.89
C ARG A 212 0.49 -10.56 9.35
N PHE A 213 0.47 -9.65 8.41
CA PHE A 213 -0.04 -8.30 8.68
C PHE A 213 -1.56 -8.27 8.52
N THR A 214 -2.20 -7.50 9.37
CA THR A 214 -3.64 -7.27 9.30
C THR A 214 -3.90 -5.77 9.32
N PHE A 215 -4.40 -5.26 8.19
CA PHE A 215 -4.87 -3.88 8.07
C PHE A 215 -6.37 -3.87 8.31
N LYS A 216 -6.80 -3.00 9.21
CA LYS A 216 -8.18 -2.86 9.59
C LYS A 216 -8.58 -1.40 9.50
N GLY A 217 -9.42 -1.05 8.55
CA GLY A 217 -10.07 0.25 8.48
C GLY A 217 -11.19 0.36 9.50
N GLY A 218 -11.60 1.58 9.83
CA GLY A 218 -12.84 1.80 10.56
C GLY A 218 -14.06 1.61 9.65
N GLU A 219 -15.24 1.59 10.23
CA GLU A 219 -16.51 1.54 9.48
C GLU A 219 -16.59 2.71 8.48
N GLY A 220 -16.91 2.40 7.23
CA GLY A 220 -16.97 3.35 6.12
C GLY A 220 -15.63 3.79 5.55
N CYS A 221 -14.51 3.24 6.05
CA CYS A 221 -13.19 3.44 5.43
C CYS A 221 -13.01 2.63 4.16
N ARG A 222 -11.99 3.02 3.37
CA ARG A 222 -11.29 2.17 2.42
C ARG A 222 -9.82 2.08 2.84
N ILE A 223 -9.13 1.03 2.40
CA ILE A 223 -7.68 0.94 2.54
C ILE A 223 -7.11 0.86 1.12
N LEU A 224 -6.14 1.68 0.83
CA LEU A 224 -5.44 1.70 -0.44
C LEU A 224 -4.00 1.29 -0.20
N PHE A 225 -3.44 0.47 -1.10
CA PHE A 225 -2.02 0.14 -1.14
C PHE A 225 -1.47 0.53 -2.49
N ASP A 226 -0.39 1.28 -2.50
CA ASP A 226 0.33 1.74 -3.69
C ASP A 226 1.48 0.81 -4.02
N SER A 227 2.20 0.36 -2.99
CA SER A 227 3.31 -0.56 -3.18
C SER A 227 3.60 -1.39 -1.93
N VAL A 228 4.24 -2.52 -2.14
CA VAL A 228 4.78 -3.37 -1.07
C VAL A 228 6.09 -4.00 -1.52
N ARG A 229 7.05 -4.08 -0.61
CA ARG A 229 8.32 -4.80 -0.73
C ARG A 229 8.52 -5.57 0.56
N LEU A 230 8.79 -6.85 0.47
CA LEU A 230 9.01 -7.72 1.64
C LEU A 230 10.27 -8.55 1.45
N TRP A 231 11.17 -8.42 2.37
CA TRP A 231 12.41 -9.20 2.42
C TRP A 231 12.38 -10.17 3.60
N ASP A 232 12.82 -11.38 3.33
CA ASP A 232 13.16 -12.37 4.34
C ASP A 232 14.59 -12.11 4.82
N CYS A 233 14.76 -11.88 6.12
CA CYS A 233 16.03 -11.65 6.78
C CYS A 233 16.35 -12.78 7.78
N THR A 234 15.64 -13.90 7.69
CA THR A 234 15.95 -15.11 8.46
C THR A 234 17.24 -15.74 7.93
N GLU A 235 18.22 -15.98 8.80
CA GLU A 235 19.51 -16.59 8.45
C GLU A 235 19.38 -18.11 8.16
#